data_f0e035273da801f321f8472b88f3f6a7
#
_entry.id   f0e035273da801f321f8472b88f3f6a7
#
_cell.length_a   1.000
_cell.length_b   1.000
_cell.length_c   1.000
_cell.angle_alpha   90.00
_cell.angle_beta   90.00
_cell.angle_gamma   90.00
#
_symmetry.space_group_name_H-M   'P 1'
#
loop_
_entity.id
_entity.type
_entity.pdbx_description
1 polymer ?
#
loop_
_entity_poly.entity_id
_entity_poly.type
_entity_poly.pdbx_seq_one_letter_code
_entity_poly.pdbx_strand_id
1 'polypeptide(L)'
;YGEALIKQALSLDFGEVETIAHYTAAAFFDPEVDCILDIGGQDMKCIKIKNGVVDNVMLNEACSSGCGSFIETFAKSLNYDIADFAHIAITARTPIDLGSRCTVFMNSKVKQAQKEGASVADISAGLAYSVIKNALLKVIKLTDPKDLGKNIVVQGGTFYNDAVLKSFEV
;
A
#
# COMPACT_ATOMS: atom_id res chain seq x y z
N TYR A 1 10.18 -15.83 -3.67
CA TYR A 1 10.02 -17.28 -3.79
C TYR A 1 9.81 -17.65 -5.26
N GLY A 2 10.43 -18.73 -5.75
CA GLY A 2 10.21 -19.24 -7.10
C GLY A 2 11.14 -18.68 -8.16
N GLU A 3 12.08 -17.80 -7.86
CA GLU A 3 13.04 -17.23 -8.82
C GLU A 3 13.74 -18.30 -9.65
N ALA A 4 14.34 -19.29 -9.01
CA ALA A 4 15.05 -20.37 -9.68
C ALA A 4 14.14 -21.18 -10.61
N LEU A 5 12.89 -21.44 -10.19
CA LEU A 5 11.90 -22.16 -11.00
C LEU A 5 11.47 -21.34 -12.22
N ILE A 6 11.18 -20.05 -12.03
CA ILE A 6 10.79 -19.15 -13.12
C ILE A 6 11.94 -18.96 -14.11
N LYS A 7 13.16 -18.75 -13.59
CA LYS A 7 14.37 -18.63 -14.40
C LYS A 7 14.57 -19.86 -15.28
N GLN A 8 14.42 -21.06 -14.72
CA GLN A 8 14.53 -22.31 -15.46
C GLN A 8 13.38 -22.49 -16.46
N ALA A 9 12.13 -22.25 -16.05
CA ALA A 9 10.95 -22.45 -16.87
C ALA A 9 10.91 -21.52 -18.08
N LEU A 10 11.41 -20.28 -17.93
CA LEU A 10 11.42 -19.27 -18.98
C LEU A 10 12.78 -19.13 -19.69
N SER A 11 13.76 -19.98 -19.33
CA SER A 11 15.13 -19.94 -19.89
C SER A 11 15.77 -18.55 -19.77
N LEU A 12 15.64 -17.92 -18.59
CA LEU A 12 16.18 -16.58 -18.34
C LEU A 12 17.66 -16.67 -17.96
N ASP A 13 18.47 -15.76 -18.51
CA ASP A 13 19.91 -15.68 -18.24
C ASP A 13 20.21 -15.14 -16.83
N PHE A 14 19.37 -14.24 -16.34
CA PHE A 14 19.58 -13.51 -15.10
C PHE A 14 18.34 -13.54 -14.19
N GLY A 15 18.55 -13.58 -12.90
CA GLY A 15 17.54 -13.42 -11.86
C GLY A 15 18.10 -12.53 -10.75
N GLU A 16 17.29 -11.64 -10.22
CA GLU A 16 17.67 -10.74 -9.14
C GLU A 16 16.76 -10.89 -7.92
N VAL A 17 17.30 -10.63 -6.74
CA VAL A 17 16.51 -10.56 -5.51
C VAL A 17 15.50 -9.43 -5.62
N GLU A 18 14.24 -9.71 -5.30
CA GLU A 18 13.12 -8.77 -5.45
C GLU A 18 13.41 -7.40 -4.84
N THR A 19 13.95 -7.35 -3.60
CA THR A 19 14.27 -6.09 -2.92
C THR A 19 15.31 -5.27 -3.69
N ILE A 20 16.31 -5.93 -4.29
CA ILE A 20 17.33 -5.25 -5.09
C ILE A 20 16.75 -4.76 -6.42
N ALA A 21 15.86 -5.55 -7.05
CA ALA A 21 15.16 -5.12 -8.25
C ALA A 21 14.29 -3.89 -7.99
N HIS A 22 13.54 -3.85 -6.88
CA HIS A 22 12.76 -2.70 -6.45
C HIS A 22 13.63 -1.46 -6.22
N TYR A 23 14.74 -1.62 -5.50
CA TYR A 23 15.68 -0.52 -5.27
C TYR A 23 16.29 0.00 -6.58
N THR A 24 16.75 -0.90 -7.44
CA THR A 24 17.36 -0.52 -8.72
C THR A 24 16.39 0.27 -9.59
N ALA A 25 15.12 -0.17 -9.64
CA ALA A 25 14.08 0.54 -10.37
C ALA A 25 13.80 1.93 -9.77
N ALA A 26 13.66 2.03 -8.47
CA ALA A 26 13.43 3.31 -7.79
C ALA A 26 14.59 4.28 -7.99
N ALA A 27 15.84 3.82 -7.82
CA ALA A 27 17.05 4.62 -8.00
C ALA A 27 17.29 5.07 -9.45
N PHE A 28 16.70 4.37 -10.43
CA PHE A 28 16.71 4.80 -11.82
C PHE A 28 15.89 6.09 -12.03
N PHE A 29 14.76 6.23 -11.33
CA PHE A 29 13.91 7.42 -11.40
C PHE A 29 14.34 8.51 -10.43
N ASP A 30 14.78 8.15 -9.23
CA ASP A 30 15.30 9.06 -8.22
C ASP A 30 16.59 8.49 -7.59
N PRO A 31 17.76 8.90 -8.09
CA PRO A 31 19.07 8.45 -7.57
C PRO A 31 19.31 8.80 -6.10
N GLU A 32 18.59 9.79 -5.56
CA GLU A 32 18.72 10.25 -4.17
C GLU A 32 17.64 9.65 -3.26
N VAL A 33 16.94 8.60 -3.69
CA VAL A 33 15.88 7.97 -2.91
C VAL A 33 16.36 7.54 -1.52
N ASP A 34 15.63 7.97 -0.49
CA ASP A 34 15.89 7.61 0.92
C ASP A 34 15.01 6.45 1.39
N CYS A 35 13.79 6.38 0.84
CA CYS A 35 12.80 5.41 1.26
C CYS A 35 11.94 4.98 0.07
N ILE A 36 11.72 3.67 -0.04
CA ILE A 36 10.78 3.11 -1.00
C ILE A 36 9.63 2.48 -0.22
N LEU A 37 8.40 2.91 -0.50
CA LEU A 37 7.20 2.28 0.01
C LEU A 37 6.53 1.52 -1.13
N ASP A 38 6.61 0.20 -1.07
CA ASP A 38 5.97 -0.69 -2.03
C ASP A 38 4.69 -1.26 -1.41
N ILE A 39 3.55 -1.07 -2.07
CA ILE A 39 2.28 -1.67 -1.65
C ILE A 39 1.71 -2.45 -2.82
N GLY A 40 1.86 -3.76 -2.74
CA GLY A 40 1.33 -4.72 -3.68
C GLY A 40 -0.12 -5.12 -3.40
N GLY A 41 -0.59 -6.15 -4.10
CA GLY A 41 -1.92 -6.73 -3.86
C GLY A 41 -2.04 -7.46 -2.53
N GLN A 42 -0.99 -8.12 -2.06
CA GLN A 42 -1.02 -8.98 -0.87
C GLN A 42 0.04 -8.68 0.17
N ASP A 43 1.09 -7.96 -0.19
CA ASP A 43 2.18 -7.59 0.70
C ASP A 43 2.51 -6.10 0.58
N MET A 44 3.27 -5.63 1.53
CA MET A 44 3.88 -4.30 1.48
C MET A 44 5.28 -4.35 2.06
N LYS A 45 6.15 -3.52 1.51
CA LYS A 45 7.54 -3.38 1.92
C LYS A 45 7.88 -1.91 2.08
N CYS A 46 8.67 -1.63 3.09
CA CYS A 46 9.38 -0.36 3.17
C CYS A 46 10.87 -0.64 3.14
N ILE A 47 11.56 -0.08 2.16
CA ILE A 47 12.99 -0.26 1.95
C ILE A 47 13.64 1.08 2.27
N LYS A 48 14.46 1.13 3.31
CA LYS A 48 15.25 2.33 3.65
C LYS A 48 16.60 2.25 2.98
N ILE A 49 17.00 3.37 2.37
CA ILE A 49 18.27 3.52 1.68
C ILE A 49 19.13 4.51 2.46
N LYS A 50 20.40 4.19 2.59
CA LYS A 50 21.38 5.07 3.20
C LYS A 50 22.69 5.00 2.43
N ASN A 51 23.17 6.15 2.01
CA ASN A 51 24.42 6.25 1.21
C ASN A 51 24.39 5.39 -0.06
N GLY A 52 23.24 5.30 -0.73
CA GLY A 52 23.09 4.54 -1.98
C GLY A 52 23.07 3.01 -1.81
N VAL A 53 22.82 2.51 -0.59
CA VAL A 53 22.68 1.09 -0.32
C VAL A 53 21.44 0.82 0.51
N VAL A 54 20.87 -0.38 0.36
CA VAL A 54 19.74 -0.82 1.19
C VAL A 54 20.21 -1.01 2.62
N ASP A 55 19.69 -0.17 3.53
CA ASP A 55 20.04 -0.17 4.96
C ASP A 55 19.09 -1.07 5.78
N ASN A 56 17.79 -0.98 5.51
CA ASN A 56 16.77 -1.76 6.23
C ASN A 56 15.58 -2.08 5.34
N VAL A 57 14.97 -3.25 5.57
CA VAL A 57 13.76 -3.71 4.89
C VAL A 57 12.73 -4.13 5.93
N MET A 58 11.59 -3.48 5.90
CA MET A 58 10.45 -3.81 6.75
C MET A 58 9.34 -4.40 5.89
N LEU A 59 8.85 -5.56 6.29
CA LEU A 59 7.85 -6.34 5.57
C LEU A 59 6.57 -6.47 6.39
N ASN A 60 5.43 -6.48 5.71
CA ASN A 60 4.18 -6.95 6.32
C ASN A 60 4.05 -8.45 6.08
N GLU A 61 4.59 -9.25 6.99
CA GLU A 61 4.57 -10.72 6.87
C GLU A 61 3.26 -11.34 7.37
N ALA A 62 2.46 -10.61 8.12
CA ALA A 62 1.40 -11.19 8.93
C ALA A 62 -0.02 -11.01 8.37
N CYS A 63 -0.26 -10.08 7.46
CA CYS A 63 -1.64 -9.78 7.08
C CYS A 63 -1.74 -8.97 5.78
N SER A 64 -2.54 -9.46 4.84
CA SER A 64 -2.94 -8.71 3.63
C SER A 64 -3.84 -7.48 3.93
N SER A 65 -4.20 -7.26 5.21
CA SER A 65 -4.94 -6.07 5.61
C SER A 65 -4.06 -4.82 5.49
N GLY A 66 -4.37 -3.99 4.53
CA GLY A 66 -3.58 -2.82 4.19
C GLY A 66 -2.90 -2.90 2.83
N CYS A 67 -3.14 -3.96 2.06
CA CYS A 67 -2.68 -4.13 0.69
C CYS A 67 -3.85 -4.00 -0.30
N GLY A 68 -3.57 -4.03 -1.60
CA GLY A 68 -4.58 -3.82 -2.64
C GLY A 68 -5.76 -4.79 -2.59
N SER A 69 -5.52 -6.07 -2.29
CA SER A 69 -6.58 -7.09 -2.17
C SER A 69 -7.60 -6.78 -1.06
N PHE A 70 -7.21 -6.03 -0.05
CA PHE A 70 -8.11 -5.54 0.99
C PHE A 70 -9.13 -4.55 0.42
N ILE A 71 -8.68 -3.55 -0.35
CA ILE A 71 -9.58 -2.58 -1.00
C ILE A 71 -10.47 -3.29 -2.01
N GLU A 72 -9.92 -4.20 -2.81
CA GLU A 72 -10.66 -4.99 -3.80
C GLU A 72 -11.78 -5.82 -3.16
N THR A 73 -11.51 -6.44 -2.01
CA THR A 73 -12.53 -7.22 -1.28
C THR A 73 -13.71 -6.34 -0.86
N PHE A 74 -13.45 -5.11 -0.38
CA PHE A 74 -14.51 -4.18 -0.02
C PHE A 74 -15.24 -3.63 -1.24
N ALA A 75 -14.54 -3.26 -2.31
CA ALA A 75 -15.16 -2.84 -3.56
C ALA A 75 -16.16 -3.89 -4.05
N LYS A 76 -15.74 -5.15 -4.15
CA LYS A 76 -16.61 -6.29 -4.52
C LYS A 76 -17.82 -6.46 -3.58
N SER A 77 -17.60 -6.32 -2.27
CA SER A 77 -18.68 -6.46 -1.28
C SER A 77 -19.73 -5.34 -1.37
N LEU A 78 -19.36 -4.22 -1.95
CA LEU A 78 -20.22 -3.06 -2.20
C LEU A 78 -20.76 -3.02 -3.64
N ASN A 79 -20.47 -4.05 -4.46
CA ASN A 79 -20.81 -4.17 -5.87
C ASN A 79 -20.19 -3.06 -6.75
N TYR A 80 -18.96 -2.69 -6.48
CA TYR A 80 -18.18 -1.75 -7.28
C TYR A 80 -17.02 -2.47 -7.97
N ASP A 81 -16.69 -2.02 -9.18
CA ASP A 81 -15.39 -2.28 -9.79
C ASP A 81 -14.31 -1.53 -9.01
N ILE A 82 -13.07 -2.07 -9.00
CA ILE A 82 -11.97 -1.49 -8.21
C ILE A 82 -11.59 -0.09 -8.69
N ALA A 83 -11.64 0.17 -9.99
CA ALA A 83 -11.33 1.47 -10.56
C ALA A 83 -12.40 2.51 -10.22
N ASP A 84 -13.69 2.15 -10.35
CA ASP A 84 -14.81 3.00 -9.97
C ASP A 84 -14.79 3.29 -8.46
N PHE A 85 -14.43 2.29 -7.65
CA PHE A 85 -14.32 2.43 -6.20
C PHE A 85 -13.18 3.38 -5.80
N ALA A 86 -12.06 3.34 -6.51
CA ALA A 86 -10.96 4.29 -6.34
C ALA A 86 -11.38 5.71 -6.74
N HIS A 87 -12.07 5.83 -7.88
CA HIS A 87 -12.48 7.12 -8.41
C HIS A 87 -13.50 7.83 -7.53
N ILE A 88 -14.50 7.09 -7.02
CA ILE A 88 -15.52 7.67 -6.13
C ILE A 88 -14.90 8.13 -4.79
N ALA A 89 -13.83 7.51 -4.32
CA ALA A 89 -13.15 7.90 -3.08
C ALA A 89 -12.65 9.35 -3.10
N ILE A 90 -12.23 9.85 -4.27
CA ILE A 90 -11.74 11.23 -4.42
C ILE A 90 -12.85 12.25 -4.18
N THR A 91 -14.11 11.85 -4.37
CA THR A 91 -15.29 12.72 -4.16
C THR A 91 -15.77 12.74 -2.71
N ALA A 92 -15.13 11.98 -1.81
CA ALA A 92 -15.50 11.91 -0.40
C ALA A 92 -15.46 13.29 0.27
N ARG A 93 -16.49 13.58 1.05
CA ARG A 93 -16.59 14.83 1.82
C ARG A 93 -16.14 14.65 3.27
N THR A 94 -16.46 13.50 3.83
CA THR A 94 -16.18 13.12 5.22
C THR A 94 -15.69 11.68 5.30
N PRO A 95 -14.43 11.41 4.88
CA PRO A 95 -13.87 10.06 4.94
C PRO A 95 -14.01 9.46 6.34
N ILE A 96 -14.50 8.24 6.44
CA ILE A 96 -14.68 7.58 7.75
C ILE A 96 -13.34 7.13 8.31
N ASP A 97 -13.13 7.33 9.61
CA ASP A 97 -11.93 6.81 10.26
C ASP A 97 -12.09 5.33 10.63
N LEU A 98 -11.55 4.47 9.79
CA LEU A 98 -11.51 3.03 10.02
C LEU A 98 -10.35 2.60 10.93
N GLY A 99 -9.38 3.49 11.17
CA GLY A 99 -8.16 3.21 11.93
C GLY A 99 -7.19 2.32 11.17
N SER A 100 -6.28 1.69 11.91
CA SER A 100 -5.24 0.76 11.41
C SER A 100 -5.43 -0.65 11.99
N ARG A 101 -6.63 -1.23 11.87
CA ARG A 101 -6.96 -2.53 12.46
C ARG A 101 -6.97 -3.65 11.41
N CYS A 102 -7.01 -4.89 11.89
CA CYS A 102 -7.20 -6.08 11.07
C CYS A 102 -8.52 -6.02 10.28
N THR A 103 -8.53 -6.57 9.07
CA THR A 103 -9.67 -6.65 8.14
C THR A 103 -10.97 -7.12 8.78
N VAL A 104 -10.89 -8.09 9.71
CA VAL A 104 -12.06 -8.61 10.41
C VAL A 104 -12.80 -7.52 11.19
N PHE A 105 -12.06 -6.68 11.90
CA PHE A 105 -12.63 -5.56 12.65
C PHE A 105 -13.11 -4.43 11.74
N MET A 106 -12.47 -4.25 10.58
CA MET A 106 -12.89 -3.25 9.60
C MET A 106 -14.23 -3.58 8.95
N ASN A 107 -14.51 -4.86 8.68
CA ASN A 107 -15.81 -5.29 8.19
C ASN A 107 -16.95 -4.81 9.10
N SER A 108 -16.78 -4.93 10.40
CA SER A 108 -17.81 -4.48 11.37
C SER A 108 -17.98 -2.97 11.34
N LYS A 109 -16.86 -2.21 11.25
CA LYS A 109 -16.89 -0.74 11.15
C LYS A 109 -17.52 -0.25 9.84
N VAL A 110 -17.19 -0.88 8.71
CA VAL A 110 -17.80 -0.53 7.43
C VAL A 110 -19.30 -0.79 7.45
N LYS A 111 -19.74 -1.95 7.97
CA LYS A 111 -21.18 -2.25 8.13
C LYS A 111 -21.88 -1.27 9.05
N GLN A 112 -21.24 -0.84 10.13
CA GLN A 112 -21.78 0.17 11.02
C GLN A 112 -21.89 1.52 10.30
N ALA A 113 -20.85 1.98 9.62
CA ALA A 113 -20.86 3.22 8.85
C ALA A 113 -21.98 3.23 7.78
N GLN A 114 -22.20 2.10 7.10
CA GLN A 114 -23.33 1.95 6.16
C GLN A 114 -24.68 2.14 6.84
N LYS A 115 -24.88 1.55 8.04
CA LYS A 115 -26.11 1.72 8.81
C LYS A 115 -26.34 3.15 9.30
N GLU A 116 -25.24 3.87 9.55
CA GLU A 116 -25.24 5.27 9.95
C GLU A 116 -25.38 6.24 8.76
N GLY A 117 -25.47 5.70 7.53
CA GLY A 117 -25.71 6.49 6.32
C GLY A 117 -24.46 7.07 5.66
N ALA A 118 -23.26 6.54 5.99
CA ALA A 118 -22.03 6.94 5.30
C ALA A 118 -22.11 6.62 3.81
N SER A 119 -21.66 7.54 2.97
CA SER A 119 -21.61 7.34 1.53
C SER A 119 -20.53 6.30 1.15
N VAL A 120 -20.70 5.67 -0.01
CA VAL A 120 -19.68 4.76 -0.55
C VAL A 120 -18.36 5.51 -0.78
N ALA A 121 -18.42 6.77 -1.18
CA ALA A 121 -17.24 7.63 -1.32
C ALA A 121 -16.46 7.77 0.01
N ASP A 122 -17.17 8.07 1.10
CA ASP A 122 -16.55 8.25 2.43
C ASP A 122 -15.98 6.92 2.97
N ILE A 123 -16.64 5.80 2.67
CA ILE A 123 -16.15 4.46 3.01
C ILE A 123 -14.88 4.13 2.21
N SER A 124 -14.90 4.35 0.91
CA SER A 124 -13.76 4.05 0.03
C SER A 124 -12.53 4.90 0.40
N ALA A 125 -12.73 6.20 0.64
CA ALA A 125 -11.67 7.07 1.10
C ALA A 125 -11.12 6.64 2.48
N GLY A 126 -12.00 6.25 3.40
CA GLY A 126 -11.60 5.73 4.72
C GLY A 126 -10.75 4.45 4.62
N LEU A 127 -11.05 3.57 3.65
CA LEU A 127 -10.24 2.39 3.37
C LEU A 127 -8.86 2.76 2.81
N ALA A 128 -8.78 3.72 1.89
CA ALA A 128 -7.52 4.23 1.35
C ALA A 128 -6.62 4.80 2.46
N TYR A 129 -7.17 5.65 3.32
CA TYR A 129 -6.47 6.15 4.51
C TYR A 129 -6.01 5.03 5.44
N SER A 130 -6.84 4.00 5.61
CA SER A 130 -6.49 2.86 6.47
C SER A 130 -5.31 2.06 5.93
N VAL A 131 -5.18 1.89 4.62
CA VAL A 131 -4.03 1.24 3.98
C VAL A 131 -2.74 2.00 4.34
N ILE A 132 -2.73 3.31 4.15
CA ILE A 132 -1.56 4.14 4.46
C ILE A 132 -1.27 4.16 5.97
N LYS A 133 -2.30 4.30 6.82
CA LYS A 133 -2.12 4.20 8.28
C LYS A 133 -1.51 2.85 8.70
N ASN A 134 -1.90 1.75 8.06
CA ASN A 134 -1.30 0.44 8.33
C ASN A 134 0.16 0.40 7.91
N ALA A 135 0.51 0.90 6.72
CA ALA A 135 1.88 0.98 6.25
C ALA A 135 2.75 1.77 7.23
N LEU A 136 2.33 2.99 7.56
CA LEU A 136 3.13 3.89 8.40
C LEU A 136 3.21 3.44 9.86
N LEU A 137 2.08 3.05 10.47
CA LEU A 137 2.00 2.80 11.91
C LEU A 137 2.27 1.34 12.31
N LYS A 138 2.02 0.38 11.43
CA LYS A 138 2.17 -1.06 11.75
C LYS A 138 3.41 -1.68 11.14
N VAL A 139 3.70 -1.36 9.87
CA VAL A 139 4.85 -1.93 9.17
C VAL A 139 6.10 -1.11 9.48
N ILE A 140 6.06 0.18 9.17
CA ILE A 140 7.20 1.08 9.39
C ILE A 140 7.37 1.44 10.87
N LYS A 141 6.26 1.45 11.63
CA LYS A 141 6.20 1.91 13.03
C LYS A 141 6.75 3.33 13.17
N LEU A 142 6.35 4.16 12.23
CA LEU A 142 6.80 5.54 12.12
C LEU A 142 6.44 6.33 13.38
N THR A 143 7.41 6.98 13.99
CA THR A 143 7.24 7.87 15.14
C THR A 143 7.41 9.33 14.77
N ASP A 144 8.31 9.63 13.84
CA ASP A 144 8.52 10.96 13.28
C ASP A 144 8.48 10.86 11.73
N PRO A 145 7.69 11.67 11.02
CA PRO A 145 7.70 11.70 9.56
C PRO A 145 9.08 11.89 8.94
N LYS A 146 9.99 12.58 9.63
CA LYS A 146 11.38 12.78 9.19
C LYS A 146 12.17 11.48 9.07
N ASP A 147 11.75 10.43 9.76
CA ASP A 147 12.41 9.11 9.69
C ASP A 147 12.23 8.43 8.32
N LEU A 148 11.29 8.91 7.50
CA LEU A 148 11.13 8.42 6.12
C LEU A 148 12.20 8.97 5.17
N GLY A 149 12.88 10.05 5.53
CA GLY A 149 13.77 10.77 4.64
C GLY A 149 13.07 11.90 3.88
N LYS A 150 13.72 12.42 2.84
CA LYS A 150 13.21 13.52 2.01
C LYS A 150 12.71 13.04 0.66
N ASN A 151 13.42 12.07 0.09
CA ASN A 151 13.16 11.54 -1.25
C ASN A 151 12.49 10.17 -1.11
N ILE A 152 11.16 10.15 -1.25
CA ILE A 152 10.34 8.95 -1.03
C ILE A 152 9.76 8.52 -2.37
N VAL A 153 10.06 7.30 -2.78
CA VAL A 153 9.46 6.67 -3.95
C VAL A 153 8.33 5.74 -3.48
N VAL A 154 7.13 5.94 -4.00
CA VAL A 154 6.02 5.01 -3.82
C VAL A 154 5.86 4.15 -5.06
N GLN A 155 5.63 2.85 -4.87
CA GLN A 155 5.46 1.90 -5.97
C GLN A 155 4.53 0.76 -5.57
N GLY A 156 4.24 -0.13 -6.53
CA GLY A 156 3.30 -1.23 -6.36
C GLY A 156 1.91 -0.92 -6.89
N GLY A 157 1.19 -1.98 -7.26
CA GLY A 157 -0.11 -1.87 -7.94
C GLY A 157 -1.19 -1.12 -7.16
N THR A 158 -1.08 -1.07 -5.83
CA THR A 158 -2.05 -0.39 -4.98
C THR A 158 -2.00 1.14 -5.14
N PHE A 159 -0.86 1.71 -5.54
CA PHE A 159 -0.72 3.13 -5.79
C PHE A 159 -1.31 3.61 -7.12
N TYR A 160 -1.76 2.70 -8.01
CA TYR A 160 -2.64 3.06 -9.13
C TYR A 160 -4.03 3.51 -8.65
N ASN A 161 -4.36 3.28 -7.39
CA ASN A 161 -5.54 3.86 -6.75
C ASN A 161 -5.21 5.29 -6.30
N ASP A 162 -5.73 6.28 -7.02
CA ASP A 162 -5.48 7.70 -6.76
C ASP A 162 -5.83 8.12 -5.33
N ALA A 163 -6.84 7.49 -4.71
CA ALA A 163 -7.20 7.78 -3.33
C ALA A 163 -6.14 7.29 -2.34
N VAL A 164 -5.47 6.17 -2.63
CA VAL A 164 -4.35 5.68 -1.81
C VAL A 164 -3.16 6.61 -1.95
N LEU A 165 -2.80 7.00 -3.19
CA LEU A 165 -1.72 7.95 -3.45
C LEU A 165 -1.99 9.26 -2.72
N LYS A 166 -3.17 9.85 -2.89
CA LYS A 166 -3.57 11.08 -2.21
C LYS A 166 -3.56 10.96 -0.69
N SER A 167 -3.91 9.80 -0.15
CA SER A 167 -3.86 9.54 1.30
C SER A 167 -2.43 9.53 1.86
N PHE A 168 -1.44 9.28 1.02
CA PHE A 168 -0.02 9.33 1.39
C PHE A 168 0.54 10.75 1.33
N GLU A 169 0.02 11.60 0.42
CA GLU A 169 0.46 12.98 0.24
C GLU A 169 -0.03 13.95 1.34
N VAL A 170 -1.02 13.57 2.13
CA VAL A 170 -1.67 14.38 3.19
C VAL A 170 -1.12 14.02 4.57
#